data_cf9e707556499eee02ee009b2f799c9a
#
_entry.id   cf9e707556499eee02ee009b2f799c9a
#
_cell.length_a   1.000
_cell.length_b   1.000
_cell.length_c   1.000
_cell.angle_alpha   90.00
_cell.angle_beta   90.00
_cell.angle_gamma   90.00
#
_symmetry.space_group_name_H-M   'P 1'
#
loop_
_entity.id
_entity.type
_entity.pdbx_description
1 polymer ?
#
loop_
_entity_poly.entity_id
_entity_poly.type
_entity_poly.pdbx_seq_one_letter_code
_entity_poly.pdbx_strand_id
1 'polypeptide(L)'
;MLRVALTGGIGSGKSLVGEILEELGALVIDSDQLAREVIERGSPGYEEVVTAFGDSILSEGQIDRSKLAAVVFNESDLRKKLESIIHPLVREAAEKLARKLPSGAILINQIPLLVESDGAKRFDYVVTVSADEEIRRERLRLRGLKDYEITQRIAAQVSDLEREKITNYIIRNDGSIDELTRAVEALMANELLPRAQKQGL
;
A
#
# COMPACT_ATOMS: atom_id res chain seq x y z
N MET A 1 2.33 -6.71 -19.12
CA MET A 1 2.79 -6.25 -17.79
C MET A 1 1.85 -6.81 -16.74
N LEU A 2 2.37 -7.50 -15.72
CA LEU A 2 1.59 -8.06 -14.62
C LEU A 2 1.40 -7.02 -13.51
N ARG A 3 0.18 -6.74 -13.12
CA ARG A 3 -0.17 -5.83 -12.02
C ARG A 3 -0.49 -6.62 -10.76
N VAL A 4 0.32 -6.46 -9.75
CA VAL A 4 0.20 -7.19 -8.48
C VAL A 4 -0.12 -6.21 -7.35
N ALA A 5 -1.16 -6.51 -6.57
CA ALA A 5 -1.38 -5.84 -5.29
C ALA A 5 -0.62 -6.58 -4.19
N LEU A 6 0.18 -5.85 -3.41
CA LEU A 6 0.82 -6.34 -2.20
C LEU A 6 0.15 -5.71 -0.98
N THR A 7 -0.55 -6.52 -0.21
CA THR A 7 -1.27 -6.07 1.00
C THR A 7 -0.83 -6.86 2.24
N GLY A 8 -1.33 -6.46 3.39
CA GLY A 8 -1.02 -7.12 4.65
C GLY A 8 -1.34 -6.23 5.85
N GLY A 9 -1.67 -6.84 6.97
CA GLY A 9 -1.95 -6.16 8.22
C GLY A 9 -0.76 -5.36 8.75
N ILE A 10 -1.05 -4.36 9.58
CA ILE A 10 0.01 -3.58 10.22
C ILE A 10 0.98 -4.51 10.97
N GLY A 11 2.28 -4.32 10.78
CA GLY A 11 3.33 -5.15 11.41
C GLY A 11 3.60 -6.50 10.71
N SER A 12 2.90 -6.84 9.61
CA SER A 12 3.11 -8.11 8.88
C SER A 12 4.46 -8.21 8.14
N GLY A 13 5.13 -7.08 7.86
CA GLY A 13 6.38 -7.06 7.11
C GLY A 13 6.22 -6.80 5.61
N LYS A 14 5.06 -6.28 5.19
CA LYS A 14 4.75 -5.93 3.79
C LYS A 14 5.84 -5.12 3.11
N SER A 15 6.41 -4.10 3.78
CA SER A 15 7.48 -3.25 3.22
C SER A 15 8.73 -4.05 2.89
N LEU A 16 9.18 -4.94 3.79
CA LEU A 16 10.33 -5.80 3.56
C LEU A 16 10.10 -6.75 2.38
N VAL A 17 8.90 -7.31 2.23
CA VAL A 17 8.54 -8.11 1.04
C VAL A 17 8.60 -7.28 -0.23
N GLY A 18 8.15 -6.02 -0.16
CA GLY A 18 8.28 -5.08 -1.29
C GLY A 18 9.73 -4.82 -1.67
N GLU A 19 10.61 -4.56 -0.71
CA GLU A 19 12.04 -4.36 -0.91
C GLU A 19 12.69 -5.58 -1.57
N ILE A 20 12.41 -6.79 -1.10
CA ILE A 20 12.93 -8.03 -1.71
C ILE A 20 12.40 -8.20 -3.15
N LEU A 21 11.12 -7.92 -3.41
CA LEU A 21 10.56 -7.97 -4.76
C LEU A 21 11.22 -6.95 -5.72
N GLU A 22 11.59 -5.78 -5.21
CA GLU A 22 12.33 -4.76 -5.97
C GLU A 22 13.74 -5.22 -6.30
N GLU A 23 14.45 -5.82 -5.34
CA GLU A 23 15.77 -6.45 -5.56
C GLU A 23 15.70 -7.58 -6.61
N LEU A 24 14.59 -8.29 -6.68
CA LEU A 24 14.32 -9.32 -7.68
C LEU A 24 13.86 -8.77 -9.06
N GLY A 25 13.84 -7.44 -9.22
CA GLY A 25 13.60 -6.77 -10.49
C GLY A 25 12.15 -6.36 -10.77
N ALA A 26 11.25 -6.43 -9.79
CA ALA A 26 9.93 -5.82 -9.93
C ALA A 26 10.00 -4.30 -9.75
N LEU A 27 9.11 -3.53 -10.40
CA LEU A 27 8.88 -2.16 -10.00
C LEU A 27 7.89 -2.14 -8.83
N VAL A 28 8.30 -1.57 -7.71
CA VAL A 28 7.46 -1.45 -6.50
C VAL A 28 6.99 -0.01 -6.33
N ILE A 29 5.69 0.16 -6.14
CA ILE A 29 5.05 1.45 -5.89
C ILE A 29 4.37 1.37 -4.52
N ASP A 30 4.69 2.30 -3.63
CA ASP A 30 3.95 2.53 -2.39
C ASP A 30 2.82 3.54 -2.65
N SER A 31 1.58 3.06 -2.60
CA SER A 31 0.40 3.91 -2.85
C SER A 31 0.22 4.99 -1.79
N ASP A 32 0.67 4.77 -0.55
CA ASP A 32 0.63 5.78 0.50
C ASP A 32 1.68 6.87 0.25
N GLN A 33 2.85 6.50 -0.29
CA GLN A 33 3.85 7.47 -0.70
C GLN A 33 3.38 8.28 -1.90
N LEU A 34 2.84 7.63 -2.94
CA LEU A 34 2.25 8.35 -4.07
C LEU A 34 1.14 9.31 -3.64
N ALA A 35 0.28 8.89 -2.69
CA ALA A 35 -0.77 9.76 -2.15
C ALA A 35 -0.22 11.02 -1.48
N ARG A 36 1.01 10.97 -0.98
CA ARG A 36 1.71 12.13 -0.42
C ARG A 36 2.28 13.02 -1.51
N GLU A 37 2.94 12.42 -2.49
CA GLU A 37 3.60 13.12 -3.59
C GLU A 37 2.61 13.88 -4.47
N VAL A 38 1.44 13.31 -4.75
CA VAL A 38 0.44 13.95 -5.62
C VAL A 38 -0.21 15.19 -5.02
N ILE A 39 -0.03 15.45 -3.73
CA ILE A 39 -0.49 16.66 -3.04
C ILE A 39 0.65 17.54 -2.52
N GLU A 40 1.88 17.32 -2.95
CA GLU A 40 3.00 18.20 -2.63
C GLU A 40 2.84 19.56 -3.31
N ARG A 41 3.42 20.59 -2.70
CA ARG A 41 3.35 21.95 -3.24
C ARG A 41 3.81 22.01 -4.70
N GLY A 42 2.96 22.61 -5.54
CA GLY A 42 3.19 22.72 -6.98
C GLY A 42 2.62 21.54 -7.80
N SER A 43 2.01 20.55 -7.16
CA SER A 43 1.24 19.52 -7.87
C SER A 43 -0.21 19.97 -8.11
N PRO A 44 -0.90 19.43 -9.12
CA PRO A 44 -2.33 19.69 -9.32
C PRO A 44 -3.17 19.33 -8.08
N GLY A 45 -2.85 18.24 -7.39
CA GLY A 45 -3.56 17.81 -6.19
C GLY A 45 -3.39 18.74 -5.00
N TYR A 46 -2.28 19.46 -4.90
CA TYR A 46 -2.11 20.50 -3.88
C TYR A 46 -3.17 21.58 -3.99
N GLU A 47 -3.36 22.15 -5.18
CA GLU A 47 -4.34 23.21 -5.43
C GLU A 47 -5.77 22.73 -5.18
N GLU A 48 -6.10 21.50 -5.60
CA GLU A 48 -7.41 20.91 -5.37
C GLU A 48 -7.70 20.70 -3.88
N VAL A 49 -6.73 20.18 -3.11
CA VAL A 49 -6.89 19.94 -1.67
C VAL A 49 -6.97 21.27 -0.91
N VAL A 50 -6.13 22.26 -1.21
CA VAL A 50 -6.21 23.58 -0.58
C VAL A 50 -7.54 24.27 -0.89
N THR A 51 -8.01 24.20 -2.12
CA THR A 51 -9.34 24.73 -2.51
C THR A 51 -10.47 24.03 -1.72
N ALA A 52 -10.36 22.71 -1.51
CA ALA A 52 -11.41 21.93 -0.88
C ALA A 52 -11.46 22.07 0.65
N PHE A 53 -10.30 22.31 1.31
CA PHE A 53 -10.16 22.27 2.78
C PHE A 53 -9.71 23.62 3.39
N GLY A 54 -9.32 24.58 2.55
CA GLY A 54 -8.88 25.92 2.97
C GLY A 54 -7.46 25.96 3.52
N ASP A 55 -6.99 27.18 3.82
CA ASP A 55 -5.60 27.43 4.26
C ASP A 55 -5.29 26.90 5.67
N SER A 56 -6.32 26.55 6.44
CA SER A 56 -6.14 26.03 7.82
C SER A 56 -5.33 24.74 7.88
N ILE A 57 -5.26 23.98 6.77
CA ILE A 57 -4.47 22.77 6.67
C ILE A 57 -3.01 23.02 6.31
N LEU A 58 -2.60 24.29 6.12
CA LEU A 58 -1.24 24.64 5.71
C LEU A 58 -0.32 24.94 6.89
N SER A 59 0.97 24.64 6.71
CA SER A 59 2.10 25.12 7.48
C SER A 59 3.20 25.55 6.52
N GLU A 60 3.66 26.80 6.60
CA GLU A 60 4.70 27.35 5.72
C GLU A 60 4.43 27.17 4.22
N GLY A 61 3.14 27.22 3.83
CA GLY A 61 2.70 27.03 2.44
C GLY A 61 2.76 25.60 1.95
N GLN A 62 2.88 24.62 2.84
CA GLN A 62 2.79 23.18 2.54
C GLN A 62 1.60 22.56 3.26
N ILE A 63 1.01 21.51 2.72
CA ILE A 63 -0.05 20.77 3.41
C ILE A 63 0.56 20.07 4.63
N ASP A 64 0.11 20.51 5.81
CA ASP A 64 0.40 19.87 7.09
C ASP A 64 -0.52 18.66 7.26
N ARG A 65 0.07 17.48 7.20
CA ARG A 65 -0.66 16.21 7.27
C ARG A 65 -1.39 16.02 8.59
N SER A 66 -0.84 16.53 9.68
CA SER A 66 -1.47 16.41 11.00
C SER A 66 -2.72 17.27 11.05
N LYS A 67 -2.66 18.49 10.49
CA LYS A 67 -3.82 19.38 10.39
C LYS A 67 -4.87 18.80 9.45
N LEU A 68 -4.48 18.33 8.26
CA LEU A 68 -5.40 17.70 7.32
C LEU A 68 -6.04 16.44 7.92
N ALA A 69 -5.25 15.58 8.58
CA ALA A 69 -5.77 14.41 9.28
C ALA A 69 -6.77 14.79 10.38
N ALA A 70 -6.49 15.84 11.17
CA ALA A 70 -7.40 16.31 12.21
C ALA A 70 -8.76 16.78 11.64
N VAL A 71 -8.74 17.43 10.45
CA VAL A 71 -9.96 17.87 9.76
C VAL A 71 -10.80 16.69 9.28
N VAL A 72 -10.16 15.64 8.73
CA VAL A 72 -10.89 14.51 8.12
C VAL A 72 -11.18 13.37 9.10
N PHE A 73 -10.52 13.34 10.28
CA PHE A 73 -10.55 12.20 11.19
C PHE A 73 -11.95 11.89 11.73
N ASN A 74 -12.70 12.94 12.09
CA ASN A 74 -14.03 12.80 12.71
C ASN A 74 -15.19 12.96 11.72
N GLU A 75 -14.92 13.26 10.44
CA GLU A 75 -15.94 13.57 9.45
C GLU A 75 -15.81 12.66 8.23
N SER A 76 -16.69 11.66 8.15
CA SER A 76 -16.68 10.68 7.05
C SER A 76 -16.82 11.32 5.67
N ASP A 77 -17.56 12.41 5.56
CA ASP A 77 -17.81 13.11 4.28
C ASP A 77 -16.58 13.90 3.83
N LEU A 78 -15.86 14.53 4.77
CA LEU A 78 -14.59 15.20 4.46
C LEU A 78 -13.51 14.19 4.07
N ARG A 79 -13.47 13.03 4.72
CA ARG A 79 -12.58 11.94 4.33
C ARG A 79 -12.88 11.46 2.92
N LYS A 80 -14.16 11.19 2.58
CA LYS A 80 -14.56 10.81 1.22
C LYS A 80 -14.21 11.88 0.20
N LYS A 81 -14.38 13.16 0.56
CA LYS A 81 -13.99 14.28 -0.30
C LYS A 81 -12.50 14.28 -0.59
N LEU A 82 -11.66 14.07 0.44
CA LEU A 82 -10.20 13.97 0.27
C LEU A 82 -9.82 12.78 -0.61
N GLU A 83 -10.39 11.61 -0.34
CA GLU A 83 -10.19 10.39 -1.12
C GLU A 83 -10.60 10.57 -2.59
N SER A 84 -11.70 11.29 -2.86
CA SER A 84 -12.16 11.57 -4.24
C SER A 84 -11.20 12.45 -5.03
N ILE A 85 -10.39 13.28 -4.37
CA ILE A 85 -9.34 14.09 -4.99
C ILE A 85 -8.07 13.24 -5.18
N ILE A 86 -7.62 12.56 -4.12
CA ILE A 86 -6.32 11.88 -4.12
C ILE A 86 -6.33 10.61 -4.97
N HIS A 87 -7.37 9.77 -4.90
CA HIS A 87 -7.37 8.48 -5.58
C HIS A 87 -7.21 8.54 -7.11
N PRO A 88 -7.83 9.49 -7.84
CA PRO A 88 -7.58 9.64 -9.27
C PRO A 88 -6.12 10.01 -9.58
N LEU A 89 -5.55 10.92 -8.80
CA LEU A 89 -4.17 11.41 -8.99
C LEU A 89 -3.14 10.30 -8.72
N VAL A 90 -3.32 9.52 -7.65
CA VAL A 90 -2.48 8.35 -7.36
C VAL A 90 -2.55 7.33 -8.49
N ARG A 91 -3.76 7.06 -9.01
CA ARG A 91 -3.94 6.15 -10.14
C ARG A 91 -3.22 6.66 -11.39
N GLU A 92 -3.36 7.92 -11.71
CA GLU A 92 -2.68 8.53 -12.85
C GLU A 92 -1.16 8.48 -12.72
N ALA A 93 -0.63 8.79 -11.52
CA ALA A 93 0.80 8.71 -11.23
C ALA A 93 1.32 7.26 -11.39
N ALA A 94 0.62 6.28 -10.82
CA ALA A 94 0.95 4.86 -10.97
C ALA A 94 0.90 4.41 -12.44
N GLU A 95 -0.11 4.84 -13.22
CA GLU A 95 -0.21 4.56 -14.65
C GLU A 95 0.92 5.19 -15.47
N LYS A 96 1.36 6.41 -15.13
CA LYS A 96 2.52 7.06 -15.78
C LYS A 96 3.80 6.25 -15.56
N LEU A 97 3.99 5.69 -14.35
CA LEU A 97 5.12 4.79 -14.07
C LEU A 97 4.99 3.47 -14.84
N ALA A 98 3.81 2.88 -14.82
CA ALA A 98 3.50 1.63 -15.50
C ALA A 98 3.77 1.68 -17.01
N ARG A 99 3.41 2.79 -17.69
CA ARG A 99 3.63 2.97 -19.15
C ARG A 99 5.10 2.98 -19.57
N LYS A 100 6.02 3.21 -18.65
CA LYS A 100 7.46 3.19 -18.92
C LYS A 100 8.06 1.79 -18.85
N LEU A 101 7.29 0.82 -18.36
CA LEU A 101 7.77 -0.54 -18.18
C LEU A 101 7.70 -1.33 -19.49
N PRO A 102 8.68 -2.23 -19.71
CA PRO A 102 8.66 -3.13 -20.87
C PRO A 102 7.52 -4.15 -20.77
N SER A 103 7.21 -4.78 -21.91
CA SER A 103 6.34 -5.95 -21.93
C SER A 103 6.91 -7.06 -21.03
N GLY A 104 6.05 -7.75 -20.30
CA GLY A 104 6.46 -8.79 -19.36
C GLY A 104 7.00 -8.27 -18.01
N ALA A 105 7.04 -6.96 -17.78
CA ALA A 105 7.40 -6.41 -16.48
C ALA A 105 6.36 -6.74 -15.40
N ILE A 106 6.81 -6.70 -14.14
CA ILE A 106 5.99 -6.90 -12.94
C ILE A 106 5.91 -5.56 -12.21
N LEU A 107 4.69 -5.08 -11.98
CA LEU A 107 4.38 -3.89 -11.21
C LEU A 107 3.72 -4.30 -9.90
N ILE A 108 4.37 -4.04 -8.80
CA ILE A 108 3.87 -4.29 -7.44
C ILE A 108 3.33 -2.99 -6.86
N ASN A 109 2.05 -2.97 -6.51
CA ASN A 109 1.45 -1.85 -5.76
C ASN A 109 1.28 -2.25 -4.30
N GLN A 110 1.99 -1.61 -3.40
CA GLN A 110 1.79 -1.76 -1.96
C GLN A 110 0.56 -0.97 -1.53
N ILE A 111 -0.48 -1.67 -1.07
CA ILE A 111 -1.77 -1.08 -0.68
C ILE A 111 -2.20 -1.66 0.66
N PRO A 112 -2.03 -0.93 1.77
CA PRO A 112 -2.41 -1.43 3.11
C PRO A 112 -3.91 -1.70 3.25
N LEU A 113 -4.76 -0.84 2.68
CA LEU A 113 -6.21 -0.88 2.79
C LEU A 113 -6.88 -1.37 1.48
N LEU A 114 -6.36 -2.47 0.91
CA LEU A 114 -6.83 -2.99 -0.38
C LEU A 114 -8.27 -3.51 -0.32
N VAL A 115 -8.63 -4.19 0.77
CA VAL A 115 -9.97 -4.75 0.97
C VAL A 115 -10.96 -3.64 1.24
N GLU A 116 -10.61 -2.75 2.15
CA GLU A 116 -11.44 -1.62 2.58
C GLU A 116 -11.81 -0.68 1.42
N SER A 117 -10.94 -0.61 0.40
CA SER A 117 -11.14 0.24 -0.79
C SER A 117 -11.79 -0.48 -1.98
N ASP A 118 -12.20 -1.75 -1.85
CA ASP A 118 -12.64 -2.64 -2.96
C ASP A 118 -11.68 -2.59 -4.16
N GLY A 119 -10.38 -2.45 -3.84
CA GLY A 119 -9.34 -2.19 -4.84
C GLY A 119 -8.82 -3.41 -5.59
N ALA A 120 -9.12 -4.62 -5.11
CA ALA A 120 -8.54 -5.87 -5.59
C ALA A 120 -8.79 -6.14 -7.07
N LYS A 121 -9.97 -5.80 -7.57
CA LYS A 121 -10.39 -6.02 -8.98
C LYS A 121 -9.54 -5.30 -10.04
N ARG A 122 -8.69 -4.37 -9.60
CA ARG A 122 -7.80 -3.60 -10.48
C ARG A 122 -6.47 -4.28 -10.76
N PHE A 123 -6.23 -5.43 -10.10
CA PHE A 123 -4.97 -6.16 -10.16
C PHE A 123 -5.18 -7.54 -10.73
N ASP A 124 -4.17 -8.01 -11.45
CA ASP A 124 -4.15 -9.36 -12.04
C ASP A 124 -3.86 -10.41 -10.97
N TYR A 125 -3.19 -10.01 -9.89
CA TYR A 125 -2.76 -10.89 -8.82
C TYR A 125 -2.69 -10.17 -7.48
N VAL A 126 -3.13 -10.82 -6.42
CA VAL A 126 -3.12 -10.26 -5.06
C VAL A 126 -2.24 -11.13 -4.17
N VAL A 127 -1.24 -10.51 -3.57
CA VAL A 127 -0.34 -11.12 -2.58
C VAL A 127 -0.62 -10.52 -1.21
N THR A 128 -0.86 -11.35 -0.22
CA THR A 128 -1.02 -10.93 1.16
C THR A 128 0.18 -11.38 2.00
N VAL A 129 0.79 -10.44 2.70
CA VAL A 129 1.78 -10.75 3.73
C VAL A 129 1.05 -10.89 5.06
N SER A 130 1.12 -12.07 5.64
CA SER A 130 0.49 -12.41 6.91
C SER A 130 1.55 -12.78 7.96
N ALA A 131 1.30 -12.43 9.21
CA ALA A 131 2.10 -12.86 10.35
C ALA A 131 1.19 -13.01 11.57
N ASP A 132 1.59 -13.87 12.49
CA ASP A 132 0.90 -14.05 13.78
C ASP A 132 0.70 -12.71 14.48
N GLU A 133 -0.44 -12.51 15.13
CA GLU A 133 -0.78 -11.24 15.74
C GLU A 133 0.22 -10.85 16.85
N GLU A 134 0.69 -11.81 17.65
CA GLU A 134 1.67 -11.51 18.69
C GLU A 134 3.02 -11.08 18.11
N ILE A 135 3.46 -11.68 17.01
CA ILE A 135 4.66 -11.27 16.29
C ILE A 135 4.50 -9.85 15.74
N ARG A 136 3.33 -9.54 15.17
CA ARG A 136 3.02 -8.18 14.69
C ARG A 136 3.04 -7.16 15.81
N ARG A 137 2.44 -7.49 16.96
CA ARG A 137 2.43 -6.65 18.17
C ARG A 137 3.84 -6.38 18.67
N GLU A 138 4.69 -7.41 18.75
CA GLU A 138 6.08 -7.25 19.15
C GLU A 138 6.85 -6.33 18.20
N ARG A 139 6.75 -6.54 16.89
CA ARG A 139 7.36 -5.67 15.88
C ARG A 139 6.91 -4.20 16.01
N LEU A 140 5.64 -3.98 16.35
CA LEU A 140 5.09 -2.63 16.53
C LEU A 140 5.58 -1.99 17.84
N ARG A 141 5.72 -2.75 18.93
CA ARG A 141 6.36 -2.29 20.17
C ARG A 141 7.81 -1.88 19.94
N LEU A 142 8.57 -2.67 19.18
CA LEU A 142 9.94 -2.32 18.79
C LEU A 142 10.04 -1.03 17.95
N ARG A 143 8.98 -0.68 17.24
CA ARG A 143 8.83 0.60 16.51
C ARG A 143 8.36 1.76 17.41
N GLY A 144 8.21 1.54 18.72
CA GLY A 144 7.85 2.55 19.70
C GLY A 144 6.37 2.80 19.90
N LEU A 145 5.49 1.96 19.33
CA LEU A 145 4.05 2.10 19.57
C LEU A 145 3.66 1.51 20.93
N LYS A 146 2.71 2.15 21.59
CA LYS A 146 2.12 1.67 22.85
C LYS A 146 1.03 0.63 22.57
N ASP A 147 0.79 -0.28 23.50
CA ASP A 147 -0.17 -1.38 23.31
C ASP A 147 -1.59 -0.92 22.97
N TYR A 148 -2.06 0.20 23.52
CA TYR A 148 -3.37 0.73 23.18
C TYR A 148 -3.42 1.23 21.73
N GLU A 149 -2.35 1.85 21.22
CA GLU A 149 -2.25 2.32 19.82
C GLU A 149 -2.20 1.12 18.86
N ILE A 150 -1.45 0.07 19.24
CA ILE A 150 -1.37 -1.19 18.47
C ILE A 150 -2.75 -1.80 18.35
N THR A 151 -3.46 -1.92 19.47
CA THR A 151 -4.82 -2.49 19.50
C THR A 151 -5.79 -1.71 18.63
N GLN A 152 -5.78 -0.37 18.74
CA GLN A 152 -6.62 0.48 17.90
C GLN A 152 -6.32 0.34 16.41
N ARG A 153 -5.03 0.30 16.02
CA ARG A 153 -4.62 0.18 14.62
C ARG A 153 -4.95 -1.19 14.03
N ILE A 154 -4.82 -2.27 14.80
CA ILE A 154 -5.22 -3.62 14.36
C ILE A 154 -6.74 -3.67 14.20
N ALA A 155 -7.49 -3.16 15.17
CA ALA A 155 -8.96 -3.15 15.14
C ALA A 155 -9.55 -2.26 14.01
N ALA A 156 -8.80 -1.27 13.53
CA ALA A 156 -9.21 -0.41 12.42
C ALA A 156 -9.03 -1.06 11.03
N GLN A 157 -8.37 -2.22 10.95
CA GLN A 157 -8.17 -2.95 9.71
C GLN A 157 -9.12 -4.16 9.64
N VAL A 158 -9.44 -4.60 8.42
CA VAL A 158 -10.14 -5.87 8.22
C VAL A 158 -9.35 -7.04 8.79
N SER A 159 -10.03 -8.11 9.17
CA SER A 159 -9.39 -9.33 9.65
C SER A 159 -8.51 -9.98 8.58
N ASP A 160 -7.54 -10.78 9.02
CA ASP A 160 -6.70 -11.54 8.08
C ASP A 160 -7.55 -12.53 7.27
N LEU A 161 -8.59 -13.14 7.86
CA LEU A 161 -9.53 -14.00 7.15
C LEU A 161 -10.26 -13.28 6.02
N GLU A 162 -10.65 -12.02 6.20
CA GLU A 162 -11.29 -11.24 5.14
C GLU A 162 -10.31 -10.86 4.04
N ARG A 163 -9.09 -10.55 4.42
CA ARG A 163 -8.01 -10.25 3.48
C ARG A 163 -7.63 -11.47 2.65
N GLU A 164 -7.61 -12.65 3.25
CA GLU A 164 -7.31 -13.92 2.59
C GLU A 164 -8.35 -14.31 1.52
N LYS A 165 -9.61 -13.89 1.65
CA LYS A 165 -10.66 -14.17 0.65
C LYS A 165 -10.39 -13.61 -0.74
N ILE A 166 -9.67 -12.51 -0.83
CA ILE A 166 -9.33 -11.85 -2.11
C ILE A 166 -7.91 -12.19 -2.60
N THR A 167 -7.20 -13.03 -1.85
CA THR A 167 -5.78 -13.29 -2.03
C THR A 167 -5.54 -14.46 -2.98
N ASN A 168 -4.60 -14.28 -3.92
CA ASN A 168 -4.10 -15.36 -4.77
C ASN A 168 -2.91 -16.10 -4.14
N TYR A 169 -2.10 -15.40 -3.33
CA TYR A 169 -0.92 -15.97 -2.68
C TYR A 169 -0.68 -15.34 -1.30
N ILE A 170 -0.41 -16.18 -0.30
CA ILE A 170 -0.13 -15.75 1.06
C ILE A 170 1.34 -16.01 1.37
N ILE A 171 2.07 -14.95 1.75
CA ILE A 171 3.41 -15.05 2.32
C ILE A 171 3.26 -15.04 3.83
N ARG A 172 3.65 -16.12 4.50
CA ARG A 172 3.77 -16.18 5.95
C ARG A 172 5.11 -15.62 6.39
N ASN A 173 5.08 -14.64 7.30
CA ASN A 173 6.26 -13.96 7.82
C ASN A 173 6.34 -14.12 9.34
N ASP A 174 6.34 -15.37 9.79
CA ASP A 174 6.42 -15.74 11.21
C ASP A 174 7.82 -16.15 11.63
N GLY A 175 8.73 -16.36 10.68
CA GLY A 175 10.07 -16.87 10.88
C GLY A 175 11.17 -15.83 10.69
N SER A 176 12.33 -16.32 10.28
CA SER A 176 13.53 -15.50 10.00
C SER A 176 13.43 -14.72 8.68
N ILE A 177 14.32 -13.73 8.53
CA ILE A 177 14.45 -12.97 7.29
C ILE A 177 14.83 -13.90 6.12
N ASP A 178 15.70 -14.88 6.34
CA ASP A 178 16.12 -15.84 5.31
C ASP A 178 14.95 -16.72 4.82
N GLU A 179 14.05 -17.10 5.73
CA GLU A 179 12.84 -17.84 5.36
C GLU A 179 11.88 -16.97 4.55
N LEU A 180 11.72 -15.72 4.96
CA LEU A 180 10.92 -14.75 4.21
C LEU A 180 11.49 -14.52 2.80
N THR A 181 12.81 -14.31 2.69
CA THR A 181 13.49 -14.11 1.40
C THR A 181 13.25 -15.29 0.47
N ARG A 182 13.44 -16.53 0.95
CA ARG A 182 13.14 -17.73 0.15
C ARG A 182 11.69 -17.83 -0.28
N ALA A 183 10.75 -17.43 0.59
CA ALA A 183 9.32 -17.43 0.24
C ALA A 183 9.00 -16.40 -0.85
N VAL A 184 9.63 -15.22 -0.80
CA VAL A 184 9.47 -14.17 -1.82
C VAL A 184 10.13 -14.57 -3.15
N GLU A 185 11.32 -15.17 -3.12
CA GLU A 185 11.99 -15.73 -4.30
C GLU A 185 11.12 -16.81 -4.96
N ALA A 186 10.52 -17.72 -4.17
CA ALA A 186 9.62 -18.74 -4.67
C ALA A 186 8.35 -18.13 -5.31
N LEU A 187 7.75 -17.10 -4.69
CA LEU A 187 6.64 -16.35 -5.29
C LEU A 187 7.05 -15.76 -6.64
N MET A 188 8.19 -15.08 -6.70
CA MET A 188 8.68 -14.44 -7.92
C MET A 188 8.87 -15.47 -9.02
N ALA A 189 9.61 -16.56 -8.75
CA ALA A 189 9.99 -17.56 -9.74
C ALA A 189 8.80 -18.41 -10.22
N ASN A 190 7.93 -18.84 -9.31
CA ASN A 190 6.91 -19.84 -9.61
C ASN A 190 5.55 -19.24 -9.99
N GLU A 191 5.27 -17.99 -9.54
CA GLU A 191 3.98 -17.35 -9.72
C GLU A 191 4.04 -16.11 -10.62
N LEU A 192 4.90 -15.14 -10.28
CA LEU A 192 4.83 -13.82 -10.91
C LEU A 192 5.51 -13.81 -12.29
N LEU A 193 6.72 -14.31 -12.42
CA LEU A 193 7.44 -14.34 -13.70
C LEU A 193 6.70 -15.12 -14.79
N PRO A 194 6.16 -16.34 -14.53
CA PRO A 194 5.42 -17.08 -15.57
C PRO A 194 4.15 -16.35 -16.02
N ARG A 195 3.47 -15.65 -15.12
CA ARG A 195 2.27 -14.86 -15.45
C ARG A 195 2.61 -13.61 -16.25
N ALA A 196 3.67 -12.92 -15.87
CA ALA A 196 4.15 -11.71 -16.56
C ALA A 196 4.55 -12.03 -18.02
N GLN A 197 5.22 -13.16 -18.24
CA GLN A 197 5.59 -13.63 -19.57
C GLN A 197 4.37 -13.95 -20.45
N LYS A 198 3.33 -14.59 -19.90
CA LYS A 198 2.10 -14.89 -20.64
C LYS A 198 1.32 -13.64 -21.06
N GLN A 199 1.39 -12.56 -20.31
CA GLN A 199 0.76 -11.27 -20.67
C GLN A 199 1.59 -10.45 -21.66
N GLY A 200 2.82 -10.84 -21.92
CA GLY A 200 3.72 -10.18 -22.87
C GLY A 200 3.67 -10.75 -24.29
N LEU A 201 2.98 -11.89 -24.47
CA LEU A 201 2.73 -12.53 -25.74
C LEU A 201 1.38 -12.07 -26.32
#